data_b3d4a2526024c9e53bce495483888ab5
#
_entry.id   b3d4a2526024c9e53bce495483888ab5
#
_cell.length_a   1.000
_cell.length_b   1.000
_cell.length_c   1.000
_cell.angle_alpha   90.00
_cell.angle_beta   90.00
_cell.angle_gamma   90.00
#
_symmetry.space_group_name_H-M   'P 1'
#
loop_
_entity.id
_entity.type
_entity.pdbx_description
1 polymer ?
#
loop_
_entity_poly.entity_id
_entity_poly.type
_entity_poly.pdbx_seq_one_letter_code
_entity_poly.pdbx_strand_id
1 'polypeptide(L)'
;LYEHRAELDDVLAHEIEVMHKRIADTKKIPAKEYAEYSRLTAEAYSVYVKAKNTNDFALFEPYLTKIVDFCRKQTVWLADEHAHGYDVLLDMYEPHYTREKYDRFFDALRTRLVPVVRRVTAKIAPVPAWATQNFPADKQRDFCEYLRDVMCFDKTRGIMKESEHPFTSGFGTDDVRITNHYYEDNIASSIFSVIHETGHATYEQQCDRSLNCTLSGGGASLGMHESQSRFYENVIGRSKAFWQAHYGKLQQTFPQQLDDVTLDEFVAYVNRSERSFVRTEADELTYPLHIMLRYEIEQKLIDGSLAVKDLPAYWNEKFTEYFGITPPTDTLGVLQDVHWAYGNFGYFPTYALGSAIASQLFAAM
;
A
#
# COMPACT_ATOMS: atom_id res chain seq x y z
N LEU A 1 4.28 -12.09 34.74
CA LEU A 1 3.06 -11.39 34.30
C LEU A 1 2.19 -12.26 33.38
N TYR A 2 2.76 -12.90 32.34
CA TYR A 2 1.99 -13.73 31.43
C TYR A 2 1.23 -14.89 32.11
N GLU A 3 1.83 -15.51 33.11
CA GLU A 3 1.20 -16.59 33.91
C GLU A 3 0.03 -16.08 34.76
N HIS A 4 0.03 -14.78 35.10
CA HIS A 4 -0.99 -14.13 35.95
C HIS A 4 -1.94 -13.24 35.13
N ARG A 5 -1.96 -13.35 33.82
CA ARG A 5 -2.76 -12.44 32.97
C ARG A 5 -4.28 -12.52 33.21
N ALA A 6 -4.76 -13.67 33.71
CA ALA A 6 -6.17 -13.83 34.06
C ALA A 6 -6.60 -13.02 35.31
N GLU A 7 -5.65 -12.45 36.05
CA GLU A 7 -5.89 -11.58 37.21
C GLU A 7 -5.92 -10.09 36.83
N LEU A 8 -5.67 -9.77 35.55
CA LEU A 8 -5.60 -8.40 35.01
C LEU A 8 -6.90 -8.02 34.30
N ASP A 9 -7.09 -6.74 34.07
CA ASP A 9 -8.13 -6.28 33.17
C ASP A 9 -7.87 -6.73 31.72
N ASP A 10 -8.93 -6.71 30.88
CA ASP A 10 -8.87 -7.24 29.52
C ASP A 10 -7.81 -6.57 28.64
N VAL A 11 -7.59 -5.25 28.81
CA VAL A 11 -6.59 -4.50 28.04
C VAL A 11 -5.19 -4.95 28.41
N LEU A 12 -4.85 -4.99 29.69
CA LEU A 12 -3.54 -5.42 30.16
C LEU A 12 -3.29 -6.90 29.86
N ALA A 13 -4.30 -7.74 29.98
CA ALA A 13 -4.19 -9.16 29.62
C ALA A 13 -3.84 -9.32 28.14
N HIS A 14 -4.51 -8.61 27.25
CA HIS A 14 -4.23 -8.62 25.81
C HIS A 14 -2.84 -8.06 25.50
N GLU A 15 -2.46 -6.92 26.08
CA GLU A 15 -1.11 -6.35 25.92
C GLU A 15 0.01 -7.35 26.27
N ILE A 16 -0.16 -8.08 27.37
CA ILE A 16 0.79 -9.08 27.80
C ILE A 16 0.83 -10.27 26.83
N GLU A 17 -0.31 -10.70 26.29
CA GLU A 17 -0.36 -11.75 25.27
C GLU A 17 0.36 -11.34 23.98
N VAL A 18 0.08 -10.15 23.46
CA VAL A 18 0.74 -9.61 22.27
C VAL A 18 2.25 -9.48 22.49
N MET A 19 2.66 -8.91 23.64
CA MET A 19 4.08 -8.77 23.98
C MET A 19 4.78 -10.12 24.14
N HIS A 20 4.12 -11.07 24.80
CA HIS A 20 4.65 -12.41 24.98
C HIS A 20 4.88 -13.12 23.65
N LYS A 21 3.90 -13.05 22.73
CA LYS A 21 4.03 -13.61 21.37
C LYS A 21 5.22 -12.96 20.64
N ARG A 22 5.31 -11.62 20.61
CA ARG A 22 6.42 -10.90 19.95
C ARG A 22 7.79 -11.30 20.48
N ILE A 23 7.93 -11.40 21.81
CA ILE A 23 9.19 -11.82 22.46
C ILE A 23 9.50 -13.29 22.15
N ALA A 24 8.49 -14.17 22.19
CA ALA A 24 8.65 -15.58 21.91
C ALA A 24 9.11 -15.79 20.46
N ASP A 25 8.49 -15.13 19.51
CA ASP A 25 8.85 -15.22 18.09
C ASP A 25 10.25 -14.65 17.83
N THR A 26 10.59 -13.51 18.43
CA THR A 26 11.96 -12.96 18.33
C THR A 26 13.00 -13.93 18.86
N LYS A 27 12.72 -14.64 19.96
CA LYS A 27 13.64 -15.64 20.56
C LYS A 27 13.84 -16.90 19.72
N LYS A 28 12.90 -17.23 18.84
CA LYS A 28 13.03 -18.35 17.91
C LYS A 28 14.09 -18.10 16.82
N ILE A 29 14.34 -16.83 16.51
CA ILE A 29 15.33 -16.44 15.49
C ILE A 29 16.72 -16.40 16.13
N PRO A 30 17.72 -17.14 15.63
CA PRO A 30 19.08 -17.09 16.17
C PRO A 30 19.65 -15.65 16.12
N ALA A 31 20.15 -15.14 17.23
CA ALA A 31 20.61 -13.75 17.34
C ALA A 31 21.67 -13.36 16.29
N LYS A 32 22.56 -14.29 15.93
CA LYS A 32 23.56 -14.08 14.89
C LYS A 32 22.90 -13.88 13.53
N GLU A 33 21.95 -14.73 13.15
CA GLU A 33 21.21 -14.65 11.89
C GLU A 33 20.42 -13.34 11.81
N TYR A 34 19.77 -12.95 12.91
CA TYR A 34 19.03 -11.68 12.98
C TYR A 34 19.96 -10.46 12.80
N ALA A 35 21.12 -10.45 13.44
CA ALA A 35 22.09 -9.36 13.30
C ALA A 35 22.70 -9.28 11.88
N GLU A 36 22.93 -10.43 11.24
CA GLU A 36 23.40 -10.50 9.86
C GLU A 36 22.32 -10.01 8.89
N TYR A 37 21.07 -10.39 9.12
CA TYR A 37 19.93 -9.96 8.32
C TYR A 37 19.68 -8.45 8.43
N SER A 38 19.76 -7.88 9.64
CA SER A 38 19.58 -6.44 9.83
C SER A 38 20.64 -5.61 9.08
N ARG A 39 21.88 -6.11 9.04
CA ARG A 39 22.92 -5.47 8.21
C ARG A 39 22.66 -5.65 6.70
N LEU A 40 22.25 -6.86 6.31
CA LEU A 40 21.94 -7.18 4.93
C LEU A 40 20.85 -6.28 4.37
N THR A 41 19.74 -6.08 5.09
CA THR A 41 18.63 -5.23 4.62
C THR A 41 19.03 -3.76 4.56
N ALA A 42 19.81 -3.26 5.50
CA ALA A 42 20.34 -1.89 5.46
C ALA A 42 21.25 -1.66 4.23
N GLU A 43 22.12 -2.61 3.91
CA GLU A 43 22.97 -2.55 2.71
C GLU A 43 22.14 -2.73 1.43
N ALA A 44 21.19 -3.68 1.42
CA ALA A 44 20.36 -4.01 0.28
C ALA A 44 19.54 -2.82 -0.20
N TYR A 45 19.05 -1.96 0.70
CA TYR A 45 18.35 -0.73 0.32
C TYR A 45 19.18 0.18 -0.58
N SER A 46 20.42 0.46 -0.18
CA SER A 46 21.32 1.33 -0.96
C SER A 46 21.65 0.73 -2.34
N VAL A 47 21.85 -0.60 -2.39
CA VAL A 47 22.10 -1.32 -3.64
C VAL A 47 20.85 -1.36 -4.52
N TYR A 48 19.66 -1.57 -3.95
CA TYR A 48 18.39 -1.50 -4.66
C TYR A 48 18.19 -0.13 -5.33
N VAL A 49 18.40 0.97 -4.60
CA VAL A 49 18.29 2.32 -5.17
C VAL A 49 19.24 2.49 -6.36
N LYS A 50 20.48 2.01 -6.25
CA LYS A 50 21.44 2.05 -7.36
C LYS A 50 20.95 1.18 -8.53
N ALA A 51 20.56 -0.06 -8.29
CA ALA A 51 20.07 -0.98 -9.32
C ALA A 51 18.86 -0.41 -10.08
N LYS A 52 17.90 0.18 -9.36
CA LYS A 52 16.74 0.85 -9.94
C LYS A 52 17.14 2.03 -10.82
N ASN A 53 18.03 2.90 -10.34
CA ASN A 53 18.47 4.10 -11.09
C ASN A 53 19.33 3.76 -12.31
N THR A 54 20.05 2.65 -12.29
CA THR A 54 20.87 2.17 -13.41
C THR A 54 20.17 1.13 -14.28
N ASN A 55 18.95 0.74 -13.94
CA ASN A 55 18.20 -0.33 -14.60
C ASN A 55 19.00 -1.65 -14.68
N ASP A 56 19.58 -2.05 -13.57
CA ASP A 56 20.48 -3.22 -13.49
C ASP A 56 20.07 -4.13 -12.32
N PHE A 57 19.21 -5.08 -12.58
CA PHE A 57 18.78 -6.07 -11.59
C PHE A 57 19.93 -6.93 -11.06
N ALA A 58 20.96 -7.19 -11.86
CA ALA A 58 22.09 -8.03 -11.46
C ALA A 58 22.86 -7.46 -10.26
N LEU A 59 22.82 -6.13 -10.04
CA LEU A 59 23.38 -5.52 -8.84
C LEU A 59 22.63 -5.91 -7.58
N PHE A 60 21.30 -6.02 -7.65
CA PHE A 60 20.42 -6.31 -6.51
C PHE A 60 20.23 -7.82 -6.28
N GLU A 61 20.30 -8.65 -7.31
CA GLU A 61 20.06 -10.10 -7.26
C GLU A 61 20.79 -10.80 -6.10
N PRO A 62 22.11 -10.59 -5.85
CA PRO A 62 22.83 -11.29 -4.76
C PRO A 62 22.31 -10.93 -3.37
N TYR A 63 21.82 -9.72 -3.18
CA TYR A 63 21.22 -9.26 -1.93
C TYR A 63 19.83 -9.83 -1.75
N LEU A 64 18.99 -9.77 -2.78
CA LEU A 64 17.65 -10.34 -2.77
C LEU A 64 17.68 -11.86 -2.54
N THR A 65 18.65 -12.57 -3.12
CA THR A 65 18.83 -14.02 -2.89
C THR A 65 19.05 -14.30 -1.39
N LYS A 66 19.95 -13.57 -0.73
CA LYS A 66 20.21 -13.74 0.71
C LYS A 66 18.99 -13.37 1.57
N ILE A 67 18.23 -12.34 1.17
CA ILE A 67 17.00 -11.94 1.85
C ILE A 67 15.95 -13.06 1.74
N VAL A 68 15.73 -13.59 0.54
CA VAL A 68 14.81 -14.72 0.32
C VAL A 68 15.22 -15.95 1.12
N ASP A 69 16.51 -16.26 1.19
CA ASP A 69 17.02 -17.38 1.97
C ASP A 69 16.79 -17.18 3.48
N PHE A 70 16.94 -15.95 3.98
CA PHE A 70 16.59 -15.64 5.36
C PHE A 70 15.07 -15.77 5.60
N CYS A 71 14.22 -15.24 4.71
CA CYS A 71 12.78 -15.37 4.81
C CYS A 71 12.35 -16.85 4.81
N ARG A 72 12.97 -17.70 4.01
CA ARG A 72 12.75 -19.16 4.04
C ARG A 72 13.12 -19.78 5.39
N LYS A 73 14.25 -19.40 5.97
CA LYS A 73 14.61 -19.84 7.33
C LYS A 73 13.61 -19.33 8.37
N GLN A 74 13.15 -18.08 8.22
CA GLN A 74 12.15 -17.46 9.10
C GLN A 74 10.84 -18.24 9.08
N THR A 75 10.40 -18.75 7.93
CA THR A 75 9.20 -19.60 7.85
C THR A 75 9.35 -20.92 8.59
N VAL A 76 10.58 -21.39 8.82
CA VAL A 76 10.84 -22.59 9.62
C VAL A 76 10.92 -22.26 11.11
N TRP A 77 11.61 -21.19 11.48
CA TRP A 77 11.78 -20.82 12.88
C TRP A 77 10.48 -20.36 13.56
N LEU A 78 9.64 -19.66 12.80
CA LEU A 78 8.39 -19.07 13.33
C LEU A 78 7.16 -19.96 13.06
N ALA A 79 7.32 -21.10 12.38
CA ALA A 79 6.22 -22.02 12.16
C ALA A 79 5.58 -22.47 13.49
N ASP A 80 4.27 -22.59 13.48
CA ASP A 80 3.46 -23.12 14.58
C ASP A 80 2.30 -23.99 14.05
N GLU A 81 1.34 -24.33 14.90
CA GLU A 81 0.18 -25.14 14.51
C GLU A 81 -0.79 -24.42 13.55
N HIS A 82 -0.68 -23.10 13.41
CA HIS A 82 -1.60 -22.25 12.64
C HIS A 82 -0.97 -21.75 11.34
N ALA A 83 0.36 -21.59 11.27
CA ALA A 83 1.05 -21.00 10.15
C ALA A 83 2.32 -21.77 9.75
N HIS A 84 2.40 -22.16 8.48
CA HIS A 84 3.51 -22.90 7.89
C HIS A 84 3.93 -22.29 6.55
N GLY A 85 5.23 -22.37 6.23
CA GLY A 85 5.75 -21.86 4.96
C GLY A 85 5.40 -20.38 4.76
N TYR A 86 4.86 -20.01 3.61
CA TYR A 86 4.55 -18.63 3.30
C TYR A 86 3.46 -18.02 4.22
N ASP A 87 2.59 -18.84 4.83
CA ASP A 87 1.57 -18.35 5.78
C ASP A 87 2.20 -17.65 7.00
N VAL A 88 3.40 -18.08 7.42
CA VAL A 88 4.15 -17.42 8.50
C VAL A 88 4.44 -15.95 8.16
N LEU A 89 4.80 -15.67 6.91
CA LEU A 89 5.12 -14.31 6.47
C LEU A 89 3.84 -13.47 6.28
N LEU A 90 2.76 -14.08 5.84
CA LEU A 90 1.44 -13.43 5.75
C LEU A 90 0.92 -13.03 7.13
N ASP A 91 1.00 -13.94 8.13
CA ASP A 91 0.53 -13.71 9.51
C ASP A 91 1.26 -12.55 10.21
N MET A 92 2.49 -12.24 9.80
CA MET A 92 3.24 -11.09 10.32
C MET A 92 2.58 -9.74 10.01
N TYR A 93 1.80 -9.65 8.91
CA TYR A 93 1.21 -8.41 8.42
C TYR A 93 -0.31 -8.37 8.52
N GLU A 94 -0.96 -9.54 8.38
CA GLU A 94 -2.41 -9.68 8.55
C GLU A 94 -2.69 -10.97 9.32
N PRO A 95 -2.80 -10.90 10.65
CA PRO A 95 -2.94 -12.08 11.50
C PRO A 95 -4.12 -12.95 11.09
N HIS A 96 -3.90 -14.27 11.09
CA HIS A 96 -4.87 -15.30 10.71
C HIS A 96 -5.29 -15.30 9.22
N TYR A 97 -4.62 -14.52 8.37
CA TYR A 97 -4.85 -14.56 6.93
C TYR A 97 -3.84 -15.52 6.27
N THR A 98 -4.36 -16.64 5.77
CA THR A 98 -3.56 -17.71 5.20
C THR A 98 -3.49 -17.65 3.68
N ARG A 99 -2.52 -18.36 3.10
CA ARG A 99 -2.43 -18.56 1.65
C ARG A 99 -3.74 -19.08 1.06
N GLU A 100 -4.42 -20.02 1.72
CA GLU A 100 -5.70 -20.55 1.24
C GLU A 100 -6.77 -19.45 1.09
N LYS A 101 -6.83 -18.49 2.04
CA LYS A 101 -7.77 -17.36 1.95
C LYS A 101 -7.39 -16.41 0.82
N TYR A 102 -6.11 -16.10 0.69
CA TYR A 102 -5.61 -15.23 -0.38
C TYR A 102 -5.71 -15.88 -1.76
N ASP A 103 -5.44 -17.18 -1.89
CA ASP A 103 -5.61 -17.91 -3.15
C ASP A 103 -7.05 -17.80 -3.65
N ARG A 104 -8.04 -18.07 -2.79
CA ARG A 104 -9.47 -17.90 -3.14
C ARG A 104 -9.80 -16.47 -3.56
N PHE A 105 -9.26 -15.49 -2.86
CA PHE A 105 -9.46 -14.07 -3.16
C PHE A 105 -8.85 -13.70 -4.51
N PHE A 106 -7.58 -14.01 -4.75
CA PHE A 106 -6.89 -13.68 -5.99
C PHE A 106 -7.39 -14.51 -7.18
N ASP A 107 -7.85 -15.74 -7.00
CA ASP A 107 -8.50 -16.52 -8.05
C ASP A 107 -9.83 -15.89 -8.50
N ALA A 108 -10.60 -15.36 -7.56
CA ALA A 108 -11.80 -14.61 -7.89
C ALA A 108 -11.49 -13.32 -8.67
N LEU A 109 -10.43 -12.59 -8.28
CA LEU A 109 -9.96 -11.41 -9.01
C LEU A 109 -9.44 -11.79 -10.40
N ARG A 110 -8.62 -12.82 -10.52
CA ARG A 110 -8.11 -13.29 -11.83
C ARG A 110 -9.25 -13.62 -12.77
N THR A 111 -10.24 -14.36 -12.30
CA THR A 111 -11.35 -14.83 -13.14
C THR A 111 -12.29 -13.70 -13.55
N ARG A 112 -12.56 -12.75 -12.65
CA ARG A 112 -13.57 -11.71 -12.87
C ARG A 112 -12.97 -10.39 -13.32
N LEU A 113 -11.85 -9.96 -12.76
CA LEU A 113 -11.28 -8.64 -12.96
C LEU A 113 -10.39 -8.57 -14.22
N VAL A 114 -9.55 -9.57 -14.49
CA VAL A 114 -8.65 -9.55 -15.67
C VAL A 114 -9.42 -9.34 -16.98
N PRO A 115 -10.55 -10.03 -17.26
CA PRO A 115 -11.33 -9.77 -18.47
C PRO A 115 -11.91 -8.36 -18.52
N VAL A 116 -12.29 -7.78 -17.37
CA VAL A 116 -12.82 -6.41 -17.30
C VAL A 116 -11.71 -5.41 -17.60
N VAL A 117 -10.54 -5.54 -16.96
CA VAL A 117 -9.37 -4.70 -17.21
C VAL A 117 -9.01 -4.70 -18.69
N ARG A 118 -8.88 -5.87 -19.30
CA ARG A 118 -8.57 -5.98 -20.75
C ARG A 118 -9.57 -5.27 -21.63
N ARG A 119 -10.87 -5.36 -21.31
CA ARG A 119 -11.94 -4.73 -22.09
C ARG A 119 -11.96 -3.20 -21.91
N VAL A 120 -11.82 -2.73 -20.67
CA VAL A 120 -11.84 -1.30 -20.34
C VAL A 120 -10.60 -0.62 -20.92
N THR A 121 -9.42 -1.17 -20.68
CA THR A 121 -8.16 -0.58 -21.12
C THR A 121 -7.89 -0.72 -22.63
N ALA A 122 -8.71 -1.45 -23.37
CA ALA A 122 -8.67 -1.45 -24.83
C ALA A 122 -9.23 -0.17 -25.47
N LYS A 123 -9.94 0.67 -24.72
CA LYS A 123 -10.63 1.88 -25.17
C LYS A 123 -10.25 3.13 -24.37
N ILE A 124 -8.97 3.27 -24.04
CA ILE A 124 -8.51 4.40 -23.23
C ILE A 124 -8.63 5.70 -24.02
N ALA A 125 -9.34 6.68 -23.44
CA ALA A 125 -9.31 8.04 -23.94
C ALA A 125 -7.93 8.67 -23.63
N PRO A 126 -7.39 9.55 -24.49
CA PRO A 126 -6.16 10.27 -24.20
C PRO A 126 -6.30 11.12 -22.93
N VAL A 127 -5.18 11.40 -22.28
CA VAL A 127 -5.16 12.37 -21.17
C VAL A 127 -5.58 13.73 -21.73
N PRO A 128 -6.60 14.39 -21.15
CA PRO A 128 -7.03 15.68 -21.67
C PRO A 128 -5.95 16.74 -21.45
N ALA A 129 -5.77 17.64 -22.40
CA ALA A 129 -4.70 18.65 -22.37
C ALA A 129 -4.73 19.56 -21.14
N TRP A 130 -5.91 19.80 -20.56
CA TRP A 130 -6.01 20.60 -19.33
C TRP A 130 -5.37 19.88 -18.13
N ALA A 131 -5.36 18.55 -18.08
CA ALA A 131 -4.86 17.76 -16.94
C ALA A 131 -3.34 17.79 -16.81
N THR A 132 -2.61 18.18 -17.85
CA THR A 132 -1.15 18.31 -17.89
C THR A 132 -0.67 19.77 -17.94
N GLN A 133 -1.57 20.73 -17.67
CA GLN A 133 -1.19 22.12 -17.52
C GLN A 133 -0.44 22.35 -16.22
N ASN A 134 0.18 23.52 -16.07
CA ASN A 134 0.84 23.89 -14.83
C ASN A 134 -0.18 24.22 -13.73
N PHE A 135 -0.17 23.44 -12.66
CA PHE A 135 -0.93 23.65 -11.43
C PHE A 135 0.04 24.06 -10.30
N PRO A 136 0.17 25.35 -9.97
CA PRO A 136 1.16 25.82 -9.00
C PRO A 136 1.09 25.11 -7.65
N ALA A 137 2.24 24.69 -7.12
CA ALA A 137 2.34 23.86 -5.91
C ALA A 137 1.78 24.55 -4.64
N ASP A 138 1.89 25.87 -4.53
CA ASP A 138 1.30 26.64 -3.44
C ASP A 138 -0.24 26.54 -3.44
N LYS A 139 -0.88 26.68 -4.60
CA LYS A 139 -2.32 26.51 -4.76
C LYS A 139 -2.77 25.05 -4.53
N GLN A 140 -1.98 24.10 -4.96
CA GLN A 140 -2.26 22.69 -4.65
C GLN A 140 -2.26 22.47 -3.14
N ARG A 141 -1.29 23.03 -2.42
CA ARG A 141 -1.21 22.96 -0.96
C ARG A 141 -2.45 23.56 -0.29
N ASP A 142 -2.89 24.72 -0.72
CA ASP A 142 -4.09 25.37 -0.18
C ASP A 142 -5.35 24.53 -0.42
N PHE A 143 -5.47 23.92 -1.61
CA PHE A 143 -6.60 23.04 -1.90
C PHE A 143 -6.54 21.73 -1.09
N CYS A 144 -5.37 21.16 -0.88
CA CYS A 144 -5.18 19.99 -0.02
C CYS A 144 -5.51 20.29 1.46
N GLU A 145 -5.20 21.49 1.95
CA GLU A 145 -5.64 21.92 3.28
C GLU A 145 -7.17 22.02 3.40
N TYR A 146 -7.84 22.50 2.35
CA TYR A 146 -9.30 22.49 2.28
C TYR A 146 -9.87 21.07 2.31
N LEU A 147 -9.29 20.12 1.55
CA LEU A 147 -9.73 18.73 1.56
C LEU A 147 -9.59 18.07 2.93
N ARG A 148 -8.52 18.36 3.67
CA ARG A 148 -8.34 17.89 5.05
C ARG A 148 -9.46 18.39 5.97
N ASP A 149 -9.89 19.64 5.81
CA ASP A 149 -11.03 20.18 6.57
C ASP A 149 -12.35 19.49 6.20
N VAL A 150 -12.58 19.25 4.91
CA VAL A 150 -13.75 18.50 4.41
C VAL A 150 -13.80 17.10 5.00
N MET A 151 -12.65 16.44 5.17
CA MET A 151 -12.53 15.10 5.71
C MET A 151 -12.46 15.05 7.24
N CYS A 152 -12.68 16.17 7.91
CA CYS A 152 -12.71 16.30 9.37
C CYS A 152 -11.39 15.89 10.06
N PHE A 153 -10.23 16.08 9.41
CA PHE A 153 -8.94 15.88 10.06
C PHE A 153 -8.76 16.94 11.18
N ASP A 154 -8.52 16.48 12.38
CA ASP A 154 -8.30 17.37 13.52
C ASP A 154 -6.87 17.95 13.50
N LYS A 155 -6.74 19.17 13.01
CA LYS A 155 -5.46 19.90 12.89
C LYS A 155 -4.81 20.24 14.24
N THR A 156 -5.54 20.13 15.35
CA THR A 156 -4.96 20.30 16.69
C THR A 156 -4.21 19.06 17.17
N ARG A 157 -4.45 17.91 16.52
CA ARG A 157 -3.86 16.61 16.82
C ARG A 157 -3.01 16.05 15.68
N GLY A 158 -2.59 16.89 14.74
CA GLY A 158 -1.75 16.44 13.65
C GLY A 158 -1.40 17.55 12.66
N ILE A 159 -0.44 17.25 11.81
CA ILE A 159 0.09 18.17 10.81
C ILE A 159 0.18 17.53 9.43
N MET A 160 0.26 18.37 8.39
CA MET A 160 0.67 17.95 7.05
C MET A 160 1.97 18.67 6.66
N LYS A 161 2.90 17.94 6.04
CA LYS A 161 4.15 18.45 5.48
C LYS A 161 4.37 17.88 4.09
N GLU A 162 5.32 18.46 3.37
CA GLU A 162 5.76 17.96 2.07
C GLU A 162 6.85 16.91 2.23
N SER A 163 6.80 15.84 1.41
CA SER A 163 7.84 14.81 1.33
C SER A 163 7.89 14.25 -0.09
N GLU A 164 8.95 13.51 -0.41
CA GLU A 164 9.12 12.88 -1.72
C GLU A 164 8.02 11.86 -2.02
N HIS A 165 7.60 11.10 -1.00
CA HIS A 165 6.48 10.16 -1.08
C HIS A 165 5.49 10.46 0.03
N PRO A 166 4.18 10.59 -0.28
CA PRO A 166 3.14 10.70 0.73
C PRO A 166 3.15 9.51 1.69
N PHE A 167 2.94 9.78 2.96
CA PHE A 167 2.77 8.75 4.00
C PHE A 167 2.07 9.31 5.23
N THR A 168 1.48 8.42 6.02
CA THR A 168 0.94 8.70 7.35
C THR A 168 1.77 8.00 8.42
N SER A 169 2.03 8.70 9.51
CA SER A 169 2.62 8.13 10.73
C SER A 169 1.97 8.75 11.97
N GLY A 170 1.92 7.99 13.08
CA GLY A 170 1.32 8.45 14.32
C GLY A 170 2.16 8.08 15.54
N PHE A 171 2.02 8.87 16.60
CA PHE A 171 2.54 8.61 17.95
C PHE A 171 1.39 8.50 18.96
N GLY A 172 0.26 7.98 18.50
CA GLY A 172 -1.01 7.92 19.19
C GLY A 172 -2.04 8.90 18.59
N THR A 173 -3.24 8.88 19.13
CA THR A 173 -4.40 9.61 18.58
C THR A 173 -4.25 11.13 18.60
N ASP A 174 -3.31 11.65 19.36
CA ASP A 174 -3.07 13.08 19.56
C ASP A 174 -1.88 13.64 18.78
N ASP A 175 -1.14 12.80 18.05
CA ASP A 175 -0.04 13.22 17.19
C ASP A 175 -0.01 12.36 15.93
N VAL A 176 -0.87 12.67 14.95
CA VAL A 176 -0.96 12.00 13.66
C VAL A 176 -0.43 12.91 12.56
N ARG A 177 0.57 12.45 11.83
CA ARG A 177 1.29 13.25 10.86
C ARG A 177 1.11 12.65 9.47
N ILE A 178 0.74 13.50 8.50
CA ILE A 178 0.63 13.13 7.09
C ILE A 178 1.61 13.94 6.25
N THR A 179 2.02 13.37 5.13
CA THR A 179 2.79 14.09 4.14
C THR A 179 2.12 14.02 2.77
N ASN A 180 2.44 14.96 1.90
CA ASN A 180 1.96 15.01 0.53
C ASN A 180 3.09 15.45 -0.41
N HIS A 181 2.88 15.29 -1.71
CA HIS A 181 3.79 15.78 -2.76
C HIS A 181 2.99 16.56 -3.82
N TYR A 182 3.60 17.56 -4.45
CA TYR A 182 2.92 18.47 -5.37
C TYR A 182 3.63 18.50 -6.73
N TYR A 183 3.16 17.68 -7.68
CA TYR A 183 3.61 17.74 -9.07
C TYR A 183 2.83 18.80 -9.82
N GLU A 184 3.52 19.80 -10.38
CA GLU A 184 2.85 20.91 -11.05
C GLU A 184 2.17 20.51 -12.37
N ASP A 185 2.50 19.37 -12.94
CA ASP A 185 1.90 18.80 -14.14
C ASP A 185 0.89 17.66 -13.85
N ASN A 186 0.58 17.41 -12.57
CA ASN A 186 -0.34 16.32 -12.16
C ASN A 186 -1.11 16.66 -10.89
N ILE A 187 -2.16 17.46 -11.01
CA ILE A 187 -3.03 17.85 -9.90
C ILE A 187 -3.72 16.65 -9.21
N ALA A 188 -4.03 15.59 -9.96
CA ALA A 188 -4.70 14.42 -9.40
C ALA A 188 -3.82 13.70 -8.37
N SER A 189 -2.50 13.69 -8.55
CA SER A 189 -1.56 13.07 -7.60
C SER A 189 -1.71 13.67 -6.20
N SER A 190 -1.59 14.97 -6.04
CA SER A 190 -1.68 15.62 -4.73
C SER A 190 -3.07 15.51 -4.09
N ILE A 191 -4.13 15.61 -4.90
CA ILE A 191 -5.52 15.47 -4.43
C ILE A 191 -5.77 14.08 -3.87
N PHE A 192 -5.48 13.03 -4.63
CA PHE A 192 -5.80 11.67 -4.20
C PHE A 192 -4.84 11.17 -3.12
N SER A 193 -3.59 11.61 -3.13
CA SER A 193 -2.67 11.34 -2.02
C SER A 193 -3.15 11.96 -0.71
N VAL A 194 -3.55 13.25 -0.69
CA VAL A 194 -4.04 13.86 0.56
C VAL A 194 -5.33 13.21 1.05
N ILE A 195 -6.23 12.81 0.15
CA ILE A 195 -7.45 12.09 0.52
C ILE A 195 -7.10 10.72 1.13
N HIS A 196 -6.18 9.99 0.50
CA HIS A 196 -5.69 8.69 0.98
C HIS A 196 -5.05 8.81 2.36
N GLU A 197 -4.06 9.69 2.52
CA GLU A 197 -3.35 9.87 3.79
C GLU A 197 -4.25 10.42 4.89
N THR A 198 -5.21 11.28 4.54
CA THR A 198 -6.20 11.73 5.52
C THR A 198 -7.16 10.60 5.94
N GLY A 199 -7.44 9.64 5.06
CA GLY A 199 -8.18 8.43 5.40
C GLY A 199 -7.47 7.61 6.50
N HIS A 200 -6.18 7.35 6.34
CA HIS A 200 -5.34 6.75 7.37
C HIS A 200 -5.34 7.57 8.66
N ALA A 201 -5.16 8.88 8.54
CA ALA A 201 -4.99 9.76 9.68
C ALA A 201 -6.28 9.94 10.51
N THR A 202 -7.44 10.05 9.86
CA THR A 202 -8.71 10.13 10.58
C THR A 202 -9.06 8.81 11.28
N TYR A 203 -8.64 7.67 10.73
CA TYR A 203 -8.75 6.40 11.41
C TYR A 203 -7.93 6.37 12.69
N GLU A 204 -6.66 6.76 12.65
CA GLU A 204 -5.79 6.86 13.83
C GLU A 204 -6.33 7.85 14.87
N GLN A 205 -6.82 9.03 14.43
CA GLN A 205 -7.38 10.03 15.34
C GLN A 205 -8.68 9.58 16.03
N GLN A 206 -9.36 8.54 15.52
CA GLN A 206 -10.59 7.99 16.08
C GLN A 206 -10.36 6.76 16.96
N CYS A 207 -9.13 6.24 17.06
CA CYS A 207 -8.81 5.18 18.00
C CYS A 207 -9.04 5.63 19.45
N ASP A 208 -9.26 4.67 20.34
CA ASP A 208 -9.52 4.99 21.75
C ASP A 208 -8.27 5.57 22.42
N ARG A 209 -8.39 6.78 22.94
CA ARG A 209 -7.31 7.48 23.66
C ARG A 209 -6.77 6.73 24.88
N SER A 210 -7.60 5.91 25.51
CA SER A 210 -7.17 5.10 26.66
C SER A 210 -6.12 4.07 26.28
N LEU A 211 -6.04 3.71 24.98
CA LEU A 211 -5.06 2.79 24.43
C LEU A 211 -3.77 3.47 23.94
N ASN A 212 -3.65 4.79 24.04
CA ASN A 212 -2.40 5.47 23.67
C ASN A 212 -1.22 4.90 24.46
N CYS A 213 -0.08 4.72 23.80
CA CYS A 213 1.12 4.11 24.34
C CYS A 213 1.01 2.62 24.71
N THR A 214 -0.03 1.93 24.23
CA THR A 214 -0.15 0.47 24.31
C THR A 214 0.12 -0.16 22.94
N LEU A 215 0.32 -1.48 22.90
CA LEU A 215 0.47 -2.22 21.64
C LEU A 215 -0.86 -2.36 20.89
N SER A 216 -1.98 -2.19 21.57
CA SER A 216 -3.34 -2.20 21.04
C SER A 216 -3.82 -0.81 20.58
N GLY A 217 -3.04 0.24 20.86
CA GLY A 217 -3.32 1.60 20.39
C GLY A 217 -2.98 1.74 18.93
N GLY A 218 -3.94 2.24 18.12
CA GLY A 218 -3.79 2.41 16.68
C GLY A 218 -4.72 1.51 15.87
N GLY A 219 -4.46 1.44 14.55
CA GLY A 219 -5.28 0.63 13.64
C GLY A 219 -5.20 -0.87 13.89
N ALA A 220 -6.32 -1.57 13.71
CA ALA A 220 -6.47 -2.99 14.07
C ALA A 220 -5.57 -3.94 13.25
N SER A 221 -5.36 -3.67 11.97
CA SER A 221 -4.46 -4.41 11.07
C SER A 221 -4.06 -3.56 9.88
N LEU A 222 -3.05 -4.01 9.11
CA LEU A 222 -2.63 -3.31 7.90
C LEU A 222 -3.74 -3.29 6.83
N GLY A 223 -4.45 -4.40 6.65
CA GLY A 223 -5.57 -4.47 5.71
C GLY A 223 -6.73 -3.56 6.13
N MET A 224 -7.05 -3.48 7.42
CA MET A 224 -8.07 -2.56 7.93
C MET A 224 -7.61 -1.10 7.78
N HIS A 225 -6.35 -0.80 8.05
CA HIS A 225 -5.79 0.55 7.91
C HIS A 225 -5.84 1.03 6.46
N GLU A 226 -5.40 0.19 5.52
CA GLU A 226 -5.50 0.48 4.08
C GLU A 226 -6.95 0.55 3.60
N SER A 227 -7.89 -0.16 4.26
CA SER A 227 -9.30 -0.06 3.89
C SER A 227 -9.87 1.33 4.13
N GLN A 228 -9.41 2.03 5.16
CA GLN A 228 -9.86 3.39 5.47
C GLN A 228 -9.34 4.38 4.42
N SER A 229 -8.05 4.32 4.07
CA SER A 229 -7.48 5.17 3.03
C SER A 229 -8.14 4.94 1.67
N ARG A 230 -8.34 3.66 1.29
CA ARG A 230 -9.01 3.31 0.02
C ARG A 230 -10.49 3.66 0.00
N PHE A 231 -11.17 3.56 1.14
CA PHE A 231 -12.55 4.03 1.25
C PHE A 231 -12.66 5.53 0.95
N TYR A 232 -11.82 6.33 1.58
CA TYR A 232 -11.81 7.78 1.31
C TYR A 232 -11.33 8.10 -0.10
N GLU A 233 -10.25 7.49 -0.59
CA GLU A 233 -9.69 7.78 -1.90
C GLU A 233 -10.62 7.32 -3.03
N ASN A 234 -10.96 6.03 -3.06
CA ASN A 234 -11.62 5.41 -4.22
C ASN A 234 -13.14 5.52 -4.14
N VAL A 235 -13.73 5.25 -2.97
CA VAL A 235 -15.20 5.21 -2.85
C VAL A 235 -15.78 6.61 -2.74
N ILE A 236 -15.19 7.46 -1.88
CA ILE A 236 -15.68 8.83 -1.68
C ILE A 236 -15.01 9.78 -2.68
N GLY A 237 -13.70 9.90 -2.65
CA GLY A 237 -12.92 10.91 -3.34
C GLY A 237 -12.99 10.86 -4.87
N ARG A 238 -13.24 9.68 -5.45
CA ARG A 238 -13.44 9.53 -6.90
C ARG A 238 -14.91 9.58 -7.33
N SER A 239 -15.85 9.68 -6.37
CA SER A 239 -17.28 9.72 -6.67
C SER A 239 -17.72 11.05 -7.28
N LYS A 240 -18.69 10.99 -8.21
CA LYS A 240 -19.32 12.21 -8.75
C LYS A 240 -20.01 13.04 -7.67
N ALA A 241 -20.59 12.38 -6.65
CA ALA A 241 -21.28 13.06 -5.55
C ALA A 241 -20.32 13.93 -4.72
N PHE A 242 -19.12 13.44 -4.43
CA PHE A 242 -18.09 14.22 -3.75
C PHE A 242 -17.71 15.46 -4.57
N TRP A 243 -17.47 15.31 -5.85
CA TRP A 243 -17.06 16.44 -6.69
C TRP A 243 -18.20 17.41 -7.00
N GLN A 244 -19.47 16.98 -6.98
CA GLN A 244 -20.59 17.93 -7.05
C GLN A 244 -20.54 19.00 -5.94
N ALA A 245 -20.06 18.63 -4.76
CA ALA A 245 -19.92 19.56 -3.64
C ALA A 245 -18.62 20.39 -3.68
N HIS A 246 -17.54 19.86 -4.26
CA HIS A 246 -16.20 20.42 -4.08
C HIS A 246 -15.55 20.91 -5.36
N TYR A 247 -16.07 20.56 -6.55
CA TYR A 247 -15.48 20.94 -7.83
C TYR A 247 -15.43 22.46 -8.06
N GLY A 248 -16.48 23.19 -7.65
CA GLY A 248 -16.48 24.65 -7.75
C GLY A 248 -15.36 25.32 -6.93
N LYS A 249 -14.96 24.72 -5.81
CA LYS A 249 -13.79 25.20 -5.05
C LYS A 249 -12.47 24.90 -5.77
N LEU A 250 -12.37 23.74 -6.43
CA LEU A 250 -11.21 23.40 -7.25
C LEU A 250 -11.07 24.35 -8.46
N GLN A 251 -12.15 24.64 -9.17
CA GLN A 251 -12.16 25.62 -10.28
C GLN A 251 -11.76 27.03 -9.82
N GLN A 252 -12.27 27.48 -8.67
CA GLN A 252 -11.87 28.78 -8.10
C GLN A 252 -10.38 28.83 -7.75
N THR A 253 -9.78 27.70 -7.36
CA THR A 253 -8.35 27.63 -7.05
C THR A 253 -7.51 27.64 -8.32
N PHE A 254 -7.98 26.99 -9.39
CA PHE A 254 -7.29 26.82 -10.67
C PHE A 254 -8.12 27.31 -11.88
N PRO A 255 -8.53 28.58 -11.91
CA PRO A 255 -9.43 29.07 -12.95
C PRO A 255 -8.81 28.98 -14.36
N GLN A 256 -7.51 29.21 -14.49
CA GLN A 256 -6.83 29.16 -15.81
C GLN A 256 -6.84 27.76 -16.45
N GLN A 257 -6.85 26.71 -15.60
CA GLN A 257 -6.77 25.32 -16.04
C GLN A 257 -8.16 24.68 -16.14
N LEU A 258 -9.13 25.13 -15.33
CA LEU A 258 -10.37 24.40 -15.11
C LEU A 258 -11.67 25.16 -15.42
N ASP A 259 -11.64 26.46 -15.76
CA ASP A 259 -12.87 27.24 -16.01
C ASP A 259 -13.73 26.64 -17.14
N ASP A 260 -13.09 26.13 -18.19
CA ASP A 260 -13.77 25.49 -19.32
C ASP A 260 -13.97 23.97 -19.16
N VAL A 261 -13.56 23.39 -18.02
CA VAL A 261 -13.67 21.96 -17.74
C VAL A 261 -14.94 21.68 -16.95
N THR A 262 -15.80 20.86 -17.50
CA THR A 262 -17.03 20.48 -16.80
C THR A 262 -16.77 19.47 -15.67
N LEU A 263 -17.66 19.39 -14.71
CA LEU A 263 -17.62 18.36 -13.66
C LEU A 263 -17.55 16.95 -14.26
N ASP A 264 -18.31 16.67 -15.33
CA ASP A 264 -18.36 15.35 -15.94
C ASP A 264 -17.03 14.98 -16.62
N GLU A 265 -16.36 15.94 -17.26
CA GLU A 265 -15.03 15.73 -17.83
C GLU A 265 -13.98 15.48 -16.74
N PHE A 266 -14.03 16.24 -15.65
CA PHE A 266 -13.15 16.02 -14.52
C PHE A 266 -13.36 14.65 -13.86
N VAL A 267 -14.62 14.27 -13.59
CA VAL A 267 -14.94 12.96 -13.01
C VAL A 267 -14.55 11.82 -13.96
N ALA A 268 -14.74 11.98 -15.27
CA ALA A 268 -14.30 11.01 -16.25
C ALA A 268 -12.76 10.86 -16.26
N TYR A 269 -12.02 11.95 -16.10
CA TYR A 269 -10.55 11.93 -16.04
C TYR A 269 -10.05 11.21 -14.79
N VAL A 270 -10.54 11.56 -13.60
CA VAL A 270 -10.05 10.98 -12.35
C VAL A 270 -10.45 9.51 -12.16
N ASN A 271 -11.41 9.03 -12.94
CA ASN A 271 -11.82 7.62 -12.99
C ASN A 271 -11.32 6.88 -14.25
N ARG A 272 -10.35 7.45 -14.98
CA ARG A 272 -9.70 6.73 -16.09
C ARG A 272 -9.01 5.48 -15.57
N SER A 273 -9.14 4.40 -16.33
CA SER A 273 -8.36 3.19 -16.10
C SER A 273 -7.42 2.96 -17.26
N GLU A 274 -6.15 2.77 -16.96
CA GLU A 274 -5.13 2.50 -17.96
C GLU A 274 -4.14 1.43 -17.47
N ARG A 275 -3.43 0.82 -18.42
CA ARG A 275 -2.40 -0.17 -18.10
C ARG A 275 -1.12 0.56 -17.70
N SER A 276 -0.94 0.81 -16.41
CA SER A 276 0.30 1.36 -15.89
C SER A 276 1.33 0.25 -15.62
N PHE A 277 2.59 0.51 -15.89
CA PHE A 277 3.68 -0.40 -15.47
C PHE A 277 3.93 -0.31 -13.97
N VAL A 278 3.71 0.84 -13.36
CA VAL A 278 4.08 1.15 -11.97
C VAL A 278 2.86 1.03 -11.05
N ARG A 279 3.00 0.24 -9.99
CA ARG A 279 1.92 -0.03 -9.04
C ARG A 279 1.37 1.23 -8.37
N THR A 280 2.25 2.15 -7.95
CA THR A 280 1.84 3.38 -7.26
C THR A 280 1.07 4.34 -8.14
N GLU A 281 1.19 4.20 -9.47
CA GLU A 281 0.45 4.99 -10.46
C GLU A 281 -0.79 4.27 -11.00
N ALA A 282 -1.07 3.06 -10.49
CA ALA A 282 -2.18 2.25 -10.96
C ALA A 282 -3.52 2.79 -10.44
N ASP A 283 -4.52 2.80 -11.31
CA ASP A 283 -5.90 3.13 -10.96
C ASP A 283 -6.58 2.03 -10.14
N GLU A 284 -7.75 2.32 -9.59
CA GLU A 284 -8.52 1.41 -8.73
C GLU A 284 -8.76 0.04 -9.37
N LEU A 285 -9.03 0.01 -10.68
CA LEU A 285 -9.36 -1.22 -11.40
C LEU A 285 -8.13 -2.10 -11.63
N THR A 286 -6.98 -1.50 -11.91
CA THR A 286 -5.75 -2.21 -12.27
C THR A 286 -4.86 -2.53 -11.06
N TYR A 287 -4.95 -1.75 -9.98
CA TYR A 287 -4.15 -1.91 -8.77
C TYR A 287 -4.15 -3.33 -8.17
N PRO A 288 -5.30 -4.02 -7.99
CA PRO A 288 -5.32 -5.36 -7.44
C PRO A 288 -4.52 -6.38 -8.26
N LEU A 289 -4.37 -6.19 -9.57
CA LEU A 289 -3.58 -7.07 -10.42
C LEU A 289 -2.07 -6.93 -10.17
N HIS A 290 -1.63 -5.71 -9.86
CA HIS A 290 -0.24 -5.48 -9.43
C HIS A 290 0.07 -6.22 -8.13
N ILE A 291 -0.88 -6.27 -7.20
CA ILE A 291 -0.72 -6.99 -5.93
C ILE A 291 -0.74 -8.50 -6.16
N MET A 292 -1.68 -9.00 -6.96
CA MET A 292 -1.77 -10.43 -7.32
C MET A 292 -0.46 -10.95 -7.93
N LEU A 293 0.15 -10.17 -8.82
CA LEU A 293 1.46 -10.50 -9.41
C LEU A 293 2.52 -10.75 -8.34
N ARG A 294 2.64 -9.84 -7.37
CA ARG A 294 3.63 -9.92 -6.30
C ARG A 294 3.37 -11.08 -5.36
N TYR A 295 2.12 -11.30 -5.01
CA TYR A 295 1.69 -12.42 -4.19
C TYR A 295 2.11 -13.78 -4.81
N GLU A 296 1.86 -13.97 -6.10
CA GLU A 296 2.25 -15.21 -6.80
C GLU A 296 3.77 -15.39 -6.90
N ILE A 297 4.49 -14.30 -7.11
CA ILE A 297 5.95 -14.29 -7.14
C ILE A 297 6.52 -14.66 -5.77
N GLU A 298 6.02 -14.04 -4.70
CA GLU A 298 6.51 -14.29 -3.35
C GLU A 298 6.31 -15.74 -2.92
N GLN A 299 5.17 -16.34 -3.22
CA GLN A 299 4.94 -17.76 -2.96
C GLN A 299 6.04 -18.62 -3.59
N LYS A 300 6.34 -18.40 -4.88
CA LYS A 300 7.33 -19.18 -5.63
C LYS A 300 8.77 -18.91 -5.18
N LEU A 301 9.08 -17.70 -4.76
CA LEU A 301 10.37 -17.38 -4.17
C LEU A 301 10.54 -18.09 -2.84
N ILE A 302 9.52 -18.13 -2.00
CA ILE A 302 9.59 -18.74 -0.66
C ILE A 302 9.59 -20.27 -0.74
N ASP A 303 8.79 -20.89 -1.60
CA ASP A 303 8.77 -22.36 -1.76
C ASP A 303 9.95 -22.91 -2.59
N GLY A 304 10.73 -22.03 -3.23
CA GLY A 304 11.92 -22.39 -4.01
C GLY A 304 11.65 -22.80 -5.45
N SER A 305 10.41 -22.73 -5.92
CA SER A 305 10.07 -23.05 -7.32
C SER A 305 10.49 -21.97 -8.32
N LEU A 306 10.83 -20.76 -7.85
CA LEU A 306 11.42 -19.67 -8.63
C LEU A 306 12.77 -19.26 -8.04
N ALA A 307 13.82 -19.30 -8.85
CA ALA A 307 15.11 -18.76 -8.45
C ALA A 307 15.14 -17.23 -8.66
N VAL A 308 15.82 -16.49 -7.76
CA VAL A 308 15.88 -15.02 -7.82
C VAL A 308 16.47 -14.53 -9.15
N LYS A 309 17.46 -15.22 -9.73
CA LYS A 309 18.04 -14.87 -11.03
C LYS A 309 17.02 -14.88 -12.18
N ASP A 310 15.96 -15.70 -12.08
CA ASP A 310 14.93 -15.87 -13.10
C ASP A 310 13.74 -14.92 -12.87
N LEU A 311 13.77 -14.17 -11.79
CA LEU A 311 12.68 -13.29 -11.36
C LEU A 311 12.30 -12.21 -12.40
N PRO A 312 13.24 -11.49 -13.09
CA PRO A 312 12.85 -10.50 -14.09
C PRO A 312 12.07 -11.09 -15.26
N ALA A 313 12.48 -12.27 -15.73
CA ALA A 313 11.80 -12.97 -16.82
C ALA A 313 10.39 -13.43 -16.40
N TYR A 314 10.27 -14.02 -15.20
CA TYR A 314 8.99 -14.46 -14.65
C TYR A 314 8.05 -13.26 -14.37
N TRP A 315 8.59 -12.14 -13.86
CA TRP A 315 7.83 -10.89 -13.71
C TRP A 315 7.22 -10.44 -15.03
N ASN A 316 8.03 -10.34 -16.09
CA ASN A 316 7.58 -9.90 -17.41
C ASN A 316 6.53 -10.83 -18.02
N GLU A 317 6.70 -12.15 -17.87
CA GLU A 317 5.72 -13.15 -18.30
C GLU A 317 4.36 -12.91 -17.62
N LYS A 318 4.34 -12.83 -16.28
CA LYS A 318 3.11 -12.66 -15.52
C LYS A 318 2.48 -11.27 -15.71
N PHE A 319 3.30 -10.24 -15.82
CA PHE A 319 2.81 -8.90 -16.12
C PHE A 319 2.11 -8.86 -17.48
N THR A 320 2.70 -9.51 -18.49
CA THR A 320 2.09 -9.62 -19.81
C THR A 320 0.79 -10.43 -19.78
N GLU A 321 0.75 -11.50 -19.00
CA GLU A 321 -0.47 -12.30 -18.80
C GLU A 321 -1.63 -11.43 -18.27
N TYR A 322 -1.39 -10.58 -17.27
CA TYR A 322 -2.45 -9.81 -16.64
C TYR A 322 -2.81 -8.53 -17.37
N PHE A 323 -1.81 -7.79 -17.83
CA PHE A 323 -1.99 -6.46 -18.40
C PHE A 323 -1.96 -6.43 -19.94
N GLY A 324 -1.46 -7.48 -20.60
CA GLY A 324 -1.31 -7.52 -22.05
C GLY A 324 -0.23 -6.57 -22.58
N ILE A 325 0.65 -6.08 -21.71
CA ILE A 325 1.83 -5.27 -22.05
C ILE A 325 3.03 -5.78 -21.24
N THR A 326 4.26 -5.60 -21.78
CA THR A 326 5.49 -6.03 -21.12
C THR A 326 6.27 -4.81 -20.63
N PRO A 327 6.74 -4.78 -19.37
CA PRO A 327 7.61 -3.70 -18.91
C PRO A 327 8.86 -3.59 -19.78
N PRO A 328 9.21 -2.38 -20.27
CA PRO A 328 10.34 -2.21 -21.17
C PRO A 328 11.70 -2.25 -20.46
N THR A 329 11.71 -2.12 -19.14
CA THR A 329 12.91 -2.08 -18.29
C THR A 329 12.64 -2.74 -16.94
N ASP A 330 13.68 -3.20 -16.25
CA ASP A 330 13.56 -3.73 -14.88
C ASP A 330 13.13 -2.63 -13.88
N THR A 331 13.49 -1.39 -14.12
CA THR A 331 13.06 -0.25 -13.32
C THR A 331 11.54 -0.05 -13.33
N LEU A 332 10.90 -0.25 -14.49
CA LEU A 332 9.43 -0.23 -14.63
C LEU A 332 8.79 -1.59 -14.35
N GLY A 333 9.60 -2.62 -14.14
CA GLY A 333 9.22 -3.99 -13.82
C GLY A 333 9.58 -4.36 -12.39
N VAL A 334 10.44 -5.34 -12.27
CA VAL A 334 10.83 -6.01 -11.02
C VAL A 334 11.49 -5.09 -9.97
N LEU A 335 12.09 -3.97 -10.38
CA LEU A 335 12.76 -3.00 -9.50
C LEU A 335 11.87 -1.82 -9.08
N GLN A 336 10.56 -1.87 -9.33
CA GLN A 336 9.72 -0.71 -9.01
C GLN A 336 9.45 -0.51 -7.51
N ASP A 337 9.40 -1.58 -6.71
CA ASP A 337 9.07 -1.55 -5.29
C ASP A 337 10.26 -1.85 -4.39
N VAL A 338 10.39 -1.10 -3.31
CA VAL A 338 11.47 -1.24 -2.32
C VAL A 338 11.24 -2.38 -1.31
N HIS A 339 10.02 -2.89 -1.18
CA HIS A 339 9.59 -3.80 -0.12
C HIS A 339 10.51 -5.01 0.07
N TRP A 340 10.92 -5.64 -1.02
CA TRP A 340 11.81 -6.81 -0.95
C TRP A 340 13.23 -6.48 -0.48
N ALA A 341 13.69 -5.23 -0.68
CA ALA A 341 14.98 -4.80 -0.14
C ALA A 341 14.97 -4.72 1.39
N TYR A 342 13.80 -4.47 1.99
CA TYR A 342 13.58 -4.52 3.44
C TYR A 342 13.18 -5.91 3.95
N GLY A 343 13.00 -6.87 3.05
CA GLY A 343 12.57 -8.22 3.40
C GLY A 343 11.07 -8.35 3.73
N ASN A 344 10.25 -7.41 3.28
CA ASN A 344 8.81 -7.37 3.56
C ASN A 344 8.04 -8.35 2.65
N PHE A 345 8.35 -9.63 2.76
CA PHE A 345 7.60 -10.71 2.10
C PHE A 345 6.31 -11.00 2.89
N GLY A 346 5.18 -11.14 2.20
CA GLY A 346 3.85 -11.27 2.82
C GLY A 346 3.09 -9.96 3.02
N TYR A 347 3.75 -8.81 2.78
CA TYR A 347 3.17 -7.48 2.96
C TYR A 347 2.16 -7.12 1.87
N PHE A 348 2.50 -7.33 0.60
CA PHE A 348 1.70 -6.86 -0.55
C PHE A 348 0.23 -7.29 -0.53
N PRO A 349 -0.16 -8.50 -0.11
CA PRO A 349 -1.56 -8.91 -0.11
C PRO A 349 -2.48 -8.01 0.73
N THR A 350 -1.97 -7.36 1.78
CA THR A 350 -2.74 -6.46 2.65
C THR A 350 -3.32 -5.26 1.89
N TYR A 351 -2.64 -4.78 0.86
CA TYR A 351 -3.11 -3.69 0.01
C TYR A 351 -4.39 -4.05 -0.78
N ALA A 352 -4.42 -5.24 -1.38
CA ALA A 352 -5.60 -5.69 -2.11
C ALA A 352 -6.75 -6.04 -1.16
N LEU A 353 -6.41 -6.60 0.01
CA LEU A 353 -7.37 -6.87 1.07
C LEU A 353 -8.04 -5.58 1.55
N GLY A 354 -7.26 -4.51 1.78
CA GLY A 354 -7.77 -3.20 2.15
C GLY A 354 -8.79 -2.66 1.14
N SER A 355 -8.49 -2.74 -0.16
CA SER A 355 -9.43 -2.32 -1.21
C SER A 355 -10.73 -3.13 -1.18
N ALA A 356 -10.66 -4.46 -0.93
CA ALA A 356 -11.83 -5.31 -0.82
C ALA A 356 -12.68 -4.98 0.42
N ILE A 357 -12.03 -4.77 1.58
CA ILE A 357 -12.71 -4.37 2.82
C ILE A 357 -13.39 -3.01 2.63
N ALA A 358 -12.73 -2.02 2.02
CA ALA A 358 -13.32 -0.71 1.72
C ALA A 358 -14.62 -0.85 0.91
N SER A 359 -14.62 -1.70 -0.10
CA SER A 359 -15.82 -1.97 -0.92
C SER A 359 -16.93 -2.67 -0.13
N GLN A 360 -16.58 -3.58 0.79
CA GLN A 360 -17.56 -4.25 1.66
C GLN A 360 -18.17 -3.29 2.70
N LEU A 361 -17.34 -2.40 3.28
CA LEU A 361 -17.82 -1.36 4.18
C LEU A 361 -18.84 -0.47 3.47
N PHE A 362 -18.53 -0.02 2.26
CA PHE A 362 -19.46 0.79 1.46
C PHE A 362 -20.77 0.06 1.16
N ALA A 363 -20.70 -1.23 0.82
CA ALA A 363 -21.91 -2.01 0.54
C ALA A 363 -22.78 -2.27 1.77
N ALA A 364 -22.21 -2.17 2.98
CA ALA A 364 -22.92 -2.36 4.25
C ALA A 364 -23.53 -1.07 4.80
N MET A 365 -23.10 0.11 4.31
CA MET A 365 -23.64 1.44 4.67
C MET A 365 -24.90 1.79 3.89
#